data_b7b2e06b139e8e44b986962ee2a089da
#
_entry.id   b7b2e06b139e8e44b986962ee2a089da
#
_cell.length_a   1.000
_cell.length_b   1.000
_cell.length_c   1.000
_cell.angle_alpha   90.00
_cell.angle_beta   90.00
_cell.angle_gamma   90.00
#
_symmetry.space_group_name_H-M   'P 1'
#
loop_
_entity.id
_entity.type
_entity.pdbx_description
1 polymer ?
#
loop_
_entity_poly.entity_id
_entity_poly.type
_entity_poly.pdbx_seq_one_letter_code
_entity_poly.pdbx_strand_id
1 'polypeptide(L)'
;MTEAQNTKRPGALIAMSGGVDSSVAAWLMQQAGYDCTGITMRLTRNETLGQSGFHTCCSEKDIEDAAEVAFAMDIPYEVLDFTADFREKIIEKFIRVYEMGGTPNPCIDCNRYMKFDHLLRWAESHGMEYVVTGHYARVEQDEATGRWLLKKGLDEGKDQSYVLYNLTQEQLAHVRLPLGAMHKAEVREIAEKQHFINARKHDSQDICFVPDGDYARFMEDFTGKHYSAGDFLDENGKKVGTHNGAVRYTIGQRKGLGLAMGAPVYVCAKDMQANTVTVGPEENLFDRIVYADEANWIAIPELTAPLRVTARTRYHQTEQAATVYPAGEGQFRLEFDQPQRAPTPGQAVVLYQGDVVLGGGTIVAVE
;
A
#
# COMPACT_ATOMS: atom_id res chain seq x y z
N MET A 1 -19.91 -25.31 -43.39
CA MET A 1 -19.08 -24.17 -43.09
C MET A 1 -19.60 -23.61 -41.75
N THR A 2 -19.00 -24.02 -40.65
CA THR A 2 -19.33 -23.56 -39.30
C THR A 2 -18.78 -22.16 -39.17
N GLU A 3 -19.65 -21.17 -38.96
CA GLU A 3 -19.27 -19.82 -38.56
C GLU A 3 -18.47 -19.94 -37.26
N ALA A 4 -17.17 -19.65 -37.34
CA ALA A 4 -16.36 -19.42 -36.16
C ALA A 4 -16.97 -18.19 -35.46
N GLN A 5 -17.62 -18.41 -34.32
CA GLN A 5 -18.02 -17.32 -33.44
C GLN A 5 -16.76 -16.52 -33.12
N ASN A 6 -16.67 -15.34 -33.72
CA ASN A 6 -15.63 -14.34 -33.44
C ASN A 6 -15.90 -13.77 -32.04
N THR A 7 -15.60 -14.55 -31.01
CA THR A 7 -15.68 -14.09 -29.62
C THR A 7 -14.56 -13.06 -29.46
N LYS A 8 -14.92 -11.79 -29.39
CA LYS A 8 -14.00 -10.69 -29.08
C LYS A 8 -13.21 -11.08 -27.81
N ARG A 9 -11.89 -11.04 -27.88
CA ARG A 9 -11.05 -11.28 -26.70
C ARG A 9 -11.34 -10.22 -25.65
N PRO A 10 -11.43 -10.59 -24.33
CA PRO A 10 -11.64 -9.59 -23.28
C PRO A 10 -10.46 -8.62 -23.21
N GLY A 11 -10.74 -7.34 -23.11
CA GLY A 11 -9.73 -6.30 -23.03
C GLY A 11 -9.12 -6.22 -21.63
N ALA A 12 -7.79 -6.10 -21.55
CA ALA A 12 -7.04 -6.00 -20.31
C ALA A 12 -6.04 -4.83 -20.33
N LEU A 13 -6.22 -3.88 -19.42
CA LEU A 13 -5.32 -2.76 -19.18
C LEU A 13 -4.24 -3.17 -18.18
N ILE A 14 -3.00 -3.23 -18.62
CA ILE A 14 -1.88 -3.68 -17.79
C ILE A 14 -1.14 -2.47 -17.21
N ALA A 15 -1.18 -2.30 -15.90
CA ALA A 15 -0.40 -1.26 -15.21
C ALA A 15 1.08 -1.66 -15.17
N MET A 16 1.87 -1.11 -16.06
CA MET A 16 3.30 -1.39 -16.22
C MET A 16 4.14 -0.35 -15.51
N SER A 17 4.85 -0.76 -14.46
CA SER A 17 5.70 0.12 -13.64
C SER A 17 7.18 0.10 -14.06
N GLY A 18 7.54 -0.58 -15.16
CA GLY A 18 8.93 -0.82 -15.54
C GLY A 18 9.64 -1.86 -14.65
N GLY A 19 8.93 -2.50 -13.72
CA GLY A 19 9.43 -3.59 -12.88
C GLY A 19 9.14 -4.97 -13.48
N VAL A 20 9.90 -5.99 -13.04
CA VAL A 20 9.77 -7.38 -13.53
C VAL A 20 8.36 -7.94 -13.35
N ASP A 21 7.70 -7.64 -12.23
CA ASP A 21 6.39 -8.19 -11.89
C ASP A 21 5.30 -7.73 -12.88
N SER A 22 5.25 -6.45 -13.19
CA SER A 22 4.29 -5.92 -14.16
C SER A 22 4.54 -6.43 -15.58
N SER A 23 5.78 -6.66 -15.96
CA SER A 23 6.16 -7.23 -17.26
C SER A 23 5.69 -8.68 -17.40
N VAL A 24 5.90 -9.49 -16.37
CA VAL A 24 5.45 -10.89 -16.36
C VAL A 24 3.93 -10.98 -16.28
N ALA A 25 3.28 -10.08 -15.52
CA ALA A 25 1.84 -9.99 -15.48
C ALA A 25 1.25 -9.71 -16.88
N ALA A 26 1.83 -8.80 -17.64
CA ALA A 26 1.46 -8.51 -19.02
C ALA A 26 1.58 -9.76 -19.91
N TRP A 27 2.71 -10.46 -19.83
CA TRP A 27 2.95 -11.67 -20.60
C TRP A 27 1.94 -12.77 -20.29
N LEU A 28 1.68 -13.02 -19.01
CA LEU A 28 0.71 -14.04 -18.58
C LEU A 28 -0.70 -13.75 -19.11
N MET A 29 -1.13 -12.49 -19.08
CA MET A 29 -2.44 -12.11 -19.60
C MET A 29 -2.53 -12.28 -21.12
N GLN A 30 -1.47 -11.94 -21.86
CA GLN A 30 -1.39 -12.18 -23.29
C GLN A 30 -1.45 -13.68 -23.61
N GLN A 31 -0.71 -14.52 -22.86
CA GLN A 31 -0.77 -15.98 -23.03
C GLN A 31 -2.14 -16.56 -22.67
N ALA A 32 -2.85 -15.95 -21.73
CA ALA A 32 -4.22 -16.33 -21.39
C ALA A 32 -5.27 -15.87 -22.42
N GLY A 33 -4.84 -15.18 -23.50
CA GLY A 33 -5.70 -14.83 -24.64
C GLY A 33 -6.44 -13.50 -24.47
N TYR A 34 -6.00 -12.63 -23.57
CA TYR A 34 -6.56 -11.28 -23.44
C TYR A 34 -6.01 -10.34 -24.52
N ASP A 35 -6.81 -9.35 -24.87
CA ASP A 35 -6.38 -8.20 -25.68
C ASP A 35 -5.76 -7.16 -24.75
N CYS A 36 -4.41 -7.11 -24.72
CA CYS A 36 -3.66 -6.38 -23.72
C CYS A 36 -3.23 -5.00 -24.25
N THR A 37 -3.40 -3.96 -23.41
CA THR A 37 -2.80 -2.64 -23.58
C THR A 37 -1.96 -2.29 -22.36
N GLY A 38 -0.70 -1.98 -22.55
CA GLY A 38 0.20 -1.53 -21.48
C GLY A 38 0.01 -0.06 -21.16
N ILE A 39 0.04 0.29 -19.89
CA ILE A 39 -0.02 1.67 -19.43
C ILE A 39 0.97 1.94 -18.31
N THR A 40 1.70 3.05 -18.39
CA THR A 40 2.46 3.57 -17.25
C THR A 40 1.81 4.86 -16.75
N MET A 41 1.54 4.92 -15.44
CA MET A 41 1.09 6.15 -14.78
C MET A 41 2.29 7.02 -14.47
N ARG A 42 2.37 8.21 -15.05
CA ARG A 42 3.30 9.24 -14.60
C ARG A 42 2.71 9.89 -13.35
N LEU A 43 3.27 9.57 -12.19
CA LEU A 43 2.79 10.02 -10.87
C LEU A 43 3.51 11.25 -10.35
N THR A 44 4.75 11.48 -10.80
CA THR A 44 5.60 12.60 -10.37
C THR A 44 6.36 13.17 -11.57
N ARG A 45 6.74 14.44 -11.47
CA ARG A 45 7.70 15.08 -12.37
C ARG A 45 8.89 15.57 -11.53
N ASN A 46 10.08 15.57 -12.11
CA ASN A 46 11.30 16.03 -11.41
C ASN A 46 11.15 17.48 -10.87
N GLU A 47 10.44 18.33 -11.57
CA GLU A 47 10.14 19.73 -11.18
C GLU A 47 9.24 19.80 -9.94
N THR A 48 8.37 18.82 -9.72
CA THR A 48 7.41 18.81 -8.61
C THR A 48 8.03 18.35 -7.29
N LEU A 49 9.17 17.67 -7.33
CA LEU A 49 9.86 17.11 -6.16
C LEU A 49 11.07 17.97 -5.70
N GLY A 50 11.24 19.17 -6.26
CA GLY A 50 12.16 20.20 -5.75
C GLY A 50 13.65 19.96 -5.98
N GLN A 51 14.11 18.81 -6.45
CA GLN A 51 15.54 18.56 -6.77
C GLN A 51 15.74 17.46 -7.82
N SER A 52 16.75 17.68 -8.68
CA SER A 52 17.26 16.68 -9.63
C SER A 52 17.96 15.54 -8.90
N GLY A 53 17.43 14.32 -8.97
CA GLY A 53 18.12 13.13 -8.46
C GLY A 53 17.26 12.09 -7.75
N PHE A 54 15.95 12.30 -7.58
CA PHE A 54 15.09 11.29 -6.97
C PHE A 54 14.69 10.21 -7.98
N HIS A 55 15.01 8.95 -7.69
CA HIS A 55 14.49 7.79 -8.39
C HIS A 55 13.09 7.47 -7.86
N THR A 56 12.06 7.94 -8.54
CA THR A 56 10.67 7.57 -8.25
C THR A 56 10.30 6.28 -8.97
N CYS A 57 9.28 5.54 -8.53
CA CYS A 57 8.83 4.30 -9.20
C CYS A 57 8.15 4.53 -10.57
N CYS A 58 8.29 5.72 -11.14
CA CYS A 58 7.88 6.10 -12.50
C CYS A 58 8.94 7.06 -13.06
N SER A 59 10.22 6.75 -12.87
CA SER A 59 11.31 7.48 -13.50
C SER A 59 11.22 7.36 -15.03
N GLU A 60 11.85 8.26 -15.78
CA GLU A 60 11.90 8.14 -17.24
C GLU A 60 12.49 6.78 -17.65
N LYS A 61 13.47 6.26 -16.89
CA LYS A 61 14.02 4.93 -17.11
C LYS A 61 13.00 3.80 -16.90
N ASP A 62 12.12 3.91 -15.92
CA ASP A 62 11.05 2.93 -15.68
C ASP A 62 10.02 2.94 -16.82
N ILE A 63 9.70 4.13 -17.34
CA ILE A 63 8.83 4.31 -18.49
C ILE A 63 9.45 3.69 -19.75
N GLU A 64 10.76 3.92 -19.98
CA GLU A 64 11.51 3.31 -21.07
C GLU A 64 11.53 1.77 -20.96
N ASP A 65 11.84 1.23 -19.78
CA ASP A 65 11.85 -0.22 -19.54
C ASP A 65 10.46 -0.85 -19.81
N ALA A 66 9.37 -0.18 -19.38
CA ALA A 66 8.01 -0.63 -19.63
C ALA A 66 7.64 -0.59 -21.12
N ALA A 67 8.00 0.49 -21.80
CA ALA A 67 7.75 0.66 -23.24
C ALA A 67 8.51 -0.40 -24.07
N GLU A 68 9.77 -0.71 -23.70
CA GLU A 68 10.58 -1.72 -24.37
C GLU A 68 9.97 -3.12 -24.20
N VAL A 69 9.49 -3.46 -23.00
CA VAL A 69 8.77 -4.73 -22.77
C VAL A 69 7.48 -4.79 -23.58
N ALA A 70 6.66 -3.73 -23.57
CA ALA A 70 5.44 -3.67 -24.36
C ALA A 70 5.70 -3.82 -25.86
N PHE A 71 6.73 -3.15 -26.38
CA PHE A 71 7.16 -3.29 -27.78
C PHE A 71 7.62 -4.72 -28.10
N ALA A 72 8.41 -5.35 -27.24
CA ALA A 72 8.85 -6.73 -27.43
C ALA A 72 7.70 -7.74 -27.43
N MET A 73 6.58 -7.41 -26.78
CA MET A 73 5.37 -8.23 -26.72
C MET A 73 4.34 -7.88 -27.82
N ASP A 74 4.63 -6.87 -28.66
CA ASP A 74 3.71 -6.36 -29.68
C ASP A 74 2.33 -5.97 -29.11
N ILE A 75 2.32 -5.28 -27.96
CA ILE A 75 1.11 -4.72 -27.34
C ILE A 75 1.13 -3.19 -27.39
N PRO A 76 -0.03 -2.52 -27.60
CA PRO A 76 -0.14 -1.07 -27.48
C PRO A 76 0.33 -0.59 -26.12
N TYR A 77 0.94 0.60 -26.07
CA TYR A 77 1.47 1.17 -24.83
C TYR A 77 1.26 2.68 -24.79
N GLU A 78 0.81 3.17 -23.62
CA GLU A 78 0.60 4.60 -23.37
C GLU A 78 1.16 5.04 -22.01
N VAL A 79 1.47 6.33 -21.89
CA VAL A 79 1.86 6.96 -20.62
C VAL A 79 0.80 7.98 -20.25
N LEU A 80 0.11 7.76 -19.13
CA LEU A 80 -0.92 8.66 -18.62
C LEU A 80 -0.36 9.55 -17.52
N ASP A 81 -0.66 10.84 -17.60
CA ASP A 81 -0.24 11.82 -16.60
C ASP A 81 -1.28 11.94 -15.49
N PHE A 82 -0.94 11.43 -14.31
CA PHE A 82 -1.73 11.51 -13.09
C PHE A 82 -1.03 12.32 -12.00
N THR A 83 -0.08 13.19 -12.35
CA THR A 83 0.72 13.96 -11.39
C THR A 83 -0.12 14.85 -10.48
N ALA A 84 -1.18 15.48 -11.01
CA ALA A 84 -2.08 16.33 -10.22
C ALA A 84 -2.89 15.53 -9.19
N ASP A 85 -3.53 14.43 -9.61
CA ASP A 85 -4.30 13.57 -8.73
C ASP A 85 -3.43 12.90 -7.67
N PHE A 86 -2.22 12.45 -8.05
CA PHE A 86 -1.27 11.84 -7.14
C PHE A 86 -0.80 12.84 -6.07
N ARG A 87 -0.56 14.07 -6.46
CA ARG A 87 -0.24 15.15 -5.52
C ARG A 87 -1.36 15.34 -4.51
N GLU A 88 -2.59 15.55 -4.96
CA GLU A 88 -3.74 15.85 -4.11
C GLU A 88 -4.12 14.68 -3.21
N LYS A 89 -4.29 13.48 -3.80
CA LYS A 89 -4.85 12.33 -3.10
C LYS A 89 -3.83 11.55 -2.27
N ILE A 90 -2.56 11.56 -2.68
CA ILE A 90 -1.54 10.74 -2.04
C ILE A 90 -0.56 11.59 -1.24
N ILE A 91 0.14 12.55 -1.89
CA ILE A 91 1.20 13.32 -1.21
C ILE A 91 0.63 14.24 -0.15
N GLU A 92 -0.41 15.00 -0.46
CA GLU A 92 -1.00 15.96 0.50
C GLU A 92 -1.70 15.22 1.67
N LYS A 93 -2.33 14.06 1.42
CA LYS A 93 -2.86 13.20 2.48
C LYS A 93 -1.73 12.65 3.36
N PHE A 94 -0.64 12.17 2.76
CA PHE A 94 0.54 11.68 3.47
C PHE A 94 1.11 12.74 4.42
N ILE A 95 1.31 13.97 3.93
CA ILE A 95 1.80 15.09 4.72
C ILE A 95 0.85 15.40 5.88
N ARG A 96 -0.44 15.54 5.59
CA ARG A 96 -1.46 15.85 6.59
C ARG A 96 -1.50 14.83 7.73
N VAL A 97 -1.44 13.53 7.41
CA VAL A 97 -1.44 12.47 8.44
C VAL A 97 -0.20 12.56 9.34
N TYR A 98 0.98 12.83 8.77
CA TYR A 98 2.19 13.05 9.59
C TYR A 98 2.08 14.32 10.45
N GLU A 99 1.57 15.42 9.91
CA GLU A 99 1.36 16.67 10.65
C GLU A 99 0.32 16.51 11.79
N MET A 100 -0.61 15.57 11.66
CA MET A 100 -1.54 15.18 12.73
C MET A 100 -0.95 14.18 13.73
N GLY A 101 0.31 13.75 13.55
CA GLY A 101 0.99 12.81 14.45
C GLY A 101 0.81 11.34 14.10
N GLY A 102 0.05 11.03 13.06
CA GLY A 102 -0.12 9.67 12.55
C GLY A 102 1.07 9.15 11.75
N THR A 103 0.93 7.95 11.22
CA THR A 103 1.90 7.33 10.30
C THR A 103 1.13 6.74 9.11
N PRO A 104 1.10 7.41 7.95
CA PRO A 104 0.33 6.98 6.79
C PRO A 104 0.97 5.79 6.08
N ASN A 105 0.14 5.05 5.30
CA ASN A 105 0.61 4.09 4.31
C ASN A 105 0.14 4.54 2.91
N PRO A 106 0.96 5.33 2.18
CA PRO A 106 0.54 5.89 0.89
C PRO A 106 0.33 4.84 -0.20
N CYS A 107 0.88 3.63 -0.07
CA CYS A 107 0.67 2.55 -1.03
C CYS A 107 -0.79 2.07 -1.04
N ILE A 108 -1.46 2.08 0.12
CA ILE A 108 -2.88 1.75 0.23
C ILE A 108 -3.73 2.77 -0.54
N ASP A 109 -3.48 4.05 -0.32
CA ASP A 109 -4.18 5.13 -1.03
C ASP A 109 -3.88 5.13 -2.54
N CYS A 110 -2.63 4.86 -2.92
CA CYS A 110 -2.24 4.72 -4.33
C CYS A 110 -2.99 3.56 -5.02
N ASN A 111 -3.11 2.41 -4.36
CA ASN A 111 -3.91 1.31 -4.89
C ASN A 111 -5.38 1.72 -5.02
N ARG A 112 -5.98 2.30 -3.96
CA ARG A 112 -7.39 2.70 -3.95
C ARG A 112 -7.73 3.71 -5.04
N TYR A 113 -7.00 4.82 -5.10
CA TYR A 113 -7.39 5.98 -5.93
C TYR A 113 -6.73 5.96 -7.32
N MET A 114 -5.45 5.59 -7.40
CA MET A 114 -4.72 5.69 -8.67
C MET A 114 -4.88 4.42 -9.51
N LYS A 115 -4.51 3.25 -8.96
CA LYS A 115 -4.48 2.00 -9.74
C LYS A 115 -5.85 1.39 -10.00
N PHE A 116 -6.74 1.39 -8.98
CA PHE A 116 -8.00 0.66 -9.08
C PHE A 116 -9.26 1.55 -9.12
N ASP A 117 -9.11 2.88 -9.13
CA ASP A 117 -10.19 3.80 -9.46
C ASP A 117 -9.90 4.50 -10.81
N HIS A 118 -8.81 5.27 -10.91
CA HIS A 118 -8.52 6.02 -12.13
C HIS A 118 -8.24 5.12 -13.34
N LEU A 119 -7.41 4.06 -13.18
CA LEU A 119 -7.16 3.15 -14.31
C LEU A 119 -8.39 2.33 -14.68
N LEU A 120 -9.24 1.95 -13.72
CA LEU A 120 -10.47 1.22 -14.05
C LEU A 120 -11.42 2.09 -14.88
N ARG A 121 -11.66 3.34 -14.48
CA ARG A 121 -12.48 4.28 -15.27
C ARG A 121 -11.91 4.52 -16.65
N TRP A 122 -10.58 4.62 -16.77
CA TRP A 122 -9.93 4.76 -18.06
C TRP A 122 -10.14 3.51 -18.93
N ALA A 123 -9.95 2.32 -18.37
CA ALA A 123 -10.17 1.04 -19.03
C ALA A 123 -11.61 0.93 -19.56
N GLU A 124 -12.60 1.19 -18.71
CA GLU A 124 -14.03 1.19 -19.08
C GLU A 124 -14.34 2.14 -20.23
N SER A 125 -13.82 3.37 -20.18
CA SER A 125 -14.02 4.37 -21.23
C SER A 125 -13.41 3.98 -22.57
N HIS A 126 -12.45 3.02 -22.58
CA HIS A 126 -11.80 2.47 -23.78
C HIS A 126 -12.28 1.04 -24.12
N GLY A 127 -13.36 0.60 -23.48
CA GLY A 127 -13.97 -0.70 -23.76
C GLY A 127 -13.15 -1.89 -23.32
N MET A 128 -12.28 -1.73 -22.30
CA MET A 128 -11.53 -2.78 -21.64
C MET A 128 -12.24 -3.21 -20.37
N GLU A 129 -12.22 -4.51 -20.07
CA GLU A 129 -12.96 -5.11 -18.97
C GLU A 129 -12.15 -5.19 -17.69
N TYR A 130 -10.82 -5.29 -17.80
CA TYR A 130 -9.97 -5.60 -16.65
C TYR A 130 -8.78 -4.64 -16.50
N VAL A 131 -8.45 -4.34 -15.24
CA VAL A 131 -7.18 -3.74 -14.84
C VAL A 131 -6.29 -4.82 -14.24
N VAL A 132 -5.07 -4.91 -14.73
CA VAL A 132 -4.09 -5.93 -14.35
C VAL A 132 -2.88 -5.30 -13.69
N THR A 133 -2.42 -5.88 -12.61
CA THR A 133 -1.19 -5.42 -11.94
C THR A 133 -0.32 -6.61 -11.52
N GLY A 134 0.94 -6.34 -11.27
CA GLY A 134 1.90 -7.33 -10.76
C GLY A 134 1.83 -7.57 -9.24
N HIS A 135 0.68 -7.37 -8.60
CA HIS A 135 0.55 -7.64 -7.17
C HIS A 135 0.46 -9.13 -6.86
N TYR A 136 1.09 -9.53 -5.76
CA TYR A 136 1.02 -10.88 -5.20
C TYR A 136 -0.16 -10.99 -4.23
N ALA A 137 -1.35 -11.15 -4.78
CA ALA A 137 -2.58 -11.47 -4.08
C ALA A 137 -3.50 -12.21 -5.05
N ARG A 138 -4.53 -12.89 -4.56
CA ARG A 138 -5.49 -13.63 -5.40
C ARG A 138 -6.87 -13.00 -5.29
N VAL A 139 -7.59 -12.99 -6.41
CA VAL A 139 -8.98 -12.53 -6.47
C VAL A 139 -9.81 -13.68 -7.05
N GLU A 140 -10.82 -14.10 -6.32
CA GLU A 140 -11.70 -15.21 -6.68
C GLU A 140 -13.15 -14.85 -6.36
N GLN A 141 -14.10 -15.35 -7.13
CA GLN A 141 -15.52 -15.19 -6.80
C GLN A 141 -15.99 -16.38 -5.97
N ASP A 142 -16.59 -16.10 -4.81
CA ASP A 142 -17.23 -17.12 -3.99
C ASP A 142 -18.58 -17.50 -4.61
N GLU A 143 -18.71 -18.74 -5.06
CA GLU A 143 -19.93 -19.25 -5.71
C GLU A 143 -21.16 -19.24 -4.79
N ALA A 144 -20.95 -19.37 -3.48
CA ALA A 144 -22.04 -19.46 -2.52
C ALA A 144 -22.68 -18.08 -2.23
N THR A 145 -21.87 -17.02 -2.17
CA THR A 145 -22.32 -15.67 -1.83
C THR A 145 -22.35 -14.74 -3.04
N GLY A 146 -21.69 -15.12 -4.14
CA GLY A 146 -21.47 -14.28 -5.31
C GLY A 146 -20.47 -13.14 -5.08
N ARG A 147 -19.88 -13.02 -3.89
CA ARG A 147 -18.91 -11.97 -3.56
C ARG A 147 -17.54 -12.27 -4.14
N TRP A 148 -16.87 -11.21 -4.51
CA TRP A 148 -15.45 -11.27 -4.85
C TRP A 148 -14.62 -11.29 -3.57
N LEU A 149 -13.74 -12.25 -3.45
CA LEU A 149 -12.82 -12.41 -2.33
C LEU A 149 -11.42 -11.96 -2.73
N LEU A 150 -10.77 -11.22 -1.85
CA LEU A 150 -9.34 -10.96 -1.90
C LEU A 150 -8.65 -11.96 -0.97
N LYS A 151 -7.65 -12.66 -1.49
CA LYS A 151 -6.90 -13.68 -0.76
C LYS A 151 -5.41 -13.37 -0.77
N LYS A 152 -4.71 -13.89 0.23
CA LYS A 152 -3.24 -13.80 0.30
C LYS A 152 -2.60 -14.40 -0.95
N GLY A 153 -1.46 -13.87 -1.34
CA GLY A 153 -0.59 -14.46 -2.35
C GLY A 153 -0.05 -15.82 -1.90
N LEU A 154 0.27 -16.68 -2.86
CA LEU A 154 0.89 -17.98 -2.58
C LEU A 154 2.30 -17.83 -1.97
N ASP A 155 3.07 -16.85 -2.42
CA ASP A 155 4.37 -16.48 -1.85
C ASP A 155 4.15 -15.60 -0.62
N GLU A 156 4.21 -16.21 0.58
CA GLU A 156 4.02 -15.51 1.86
C GLU A 156 5.00 -14.35 2.06
N GLY A 157 6.23 -14.48 1.53
CA GLY A 157 7.25 -13.43 1.60
C GLY A 157 6.98 -12.23 0.69
N LYS A 158 6.03 -12.38 -0.24
CA LYS A 158 5.63 -11.35 -1.21
C LYS A 158 4.14 -10.96 -1.12
N ASP A 159 3.38 -11.56 -0.21
CA ASP A 159 1.95 -11.28 -0.05
C ASP A 159 1.68 -9.77 0.09
N GLN A 160 0.84 -9.26 -0.80
CA GLN A 160 0.43 -7.85 -0.87
C GLN A 160 -1.06 -7.64 -0.57
N SER A 161 -1.74 -8.64 -0.05
CA SER A 161 -3.16 -8.55 0.31
C SER A 161 -3.44 -7.41 1.31
N TYR A 162 -2.49 -7.13 2.21
CA TYR A 162 -2.57 -6.03 3.17
C TYR A 162 -2.78 -4.66 2.51
N VAL A 163 -2.06 -4.35 1.43
CA VAL A 163 -2.17 -3.04 0.76
C VAL A 163 -3.32 -2.96 -0.25
N LEU A 164 -4.09 -4.05 -0.39
CA LEU A 164 -5.23 -4.15 -1.29
C LEU A 164 -6.57 -4.28 -0.54
N TYR A 165 -6.57 -4.28 0.79
CA TYR A 165 -7.77 -4.52 1.60
C TYR A 165 -8.91 -3.53 1.35
N ASN A 166 -8.61 -2.37 0.81
CA ASN A 166 -9.57 -1.29 0.58
C ASN A 166 -10.21 -1.32 -0.82
N LEU A 167 -9.99 -2.38 -1.61
CA LEU A 167 -10.68 -2.58 -2.87
C LEU A 167 -12.16 -2.91 -2.64
N THR A 168 -13.03 -2.27 -3.42
CA THR A 168 -14.47 -2.51 -3.39
C THR A 168 -14.84 -3.78 -4.16
N GLN A 169 -16.06 -4.28 -3.97
CA GLN A 169 -16.59 -5.42 -4.73
C GLN A 169 -16.61 -5.16 -6.24
N GLU A 170 -16.97 -3.95 -6.64
CA GLU A 170 -16.94 -3.51 -8.03
C GLU A 170 -15.51 -3.56 -8.62
N GLN A 171 -14.54 -2.99 -7.89
CA GLN A 171 -13.14 -3.03 -8.30
C GLN A 171 -12.62 -4.47 -8.41
N LEU A 172 -12.89 -5.32 -7.39
CA LEU A 172 -12.44 -6.71 -7.39
C LEU A 172 -12.99 -7.52 -8.57
N ALA A 173 -14.21 -7.25 -9.03
CA ALA A 173 -14.78 -7.89 -10.22
C ALA A 173 -13.94 -7.67 -11.48
N HIS A 174 -13.33 -6.48 -11.59
CA HIS A 174 -12.57 -6.03 -12.76
C HIS A 174 -11.04 -6.07 -12.60
N VAL A 175 -10.54 -6.61 -11.48
CA VAL A 175 -9.10 -6.73 -11.21
C VAL A 175 -8.59 -8.14 -11.56
N ARG A 176 -7.39 -8.21 -12.16
CA ARG A 176 -6.67 -9.45 -12.39
C ARG A 176 -5.26 -9.35 -11.83
N LEU A 177 -4.89 -10.31 -10.99
CA LEU A 177 -3.60 -10.38 -10.28
C LEU A 177 -2.90 -11.72 -10.64
N PRO A 178 -2.34 -11.86 -11.86
CA PRO A 178 -1.87 -13.15 -12.36
C PRO A 178 -0.70 -13.73 -11.56
N LEU A 179 0.03 -12.89 -10.80
CA LEU A 179 1.16 -13.35 -9.98
C LEU A 179 0.74 -13.90 -8.61
N GLY A 180 -0.53 -13.75 -8.22
CA GLY A 180 -1.00 -14.15 -6.90
C GLY A 180 -0.87 -15.65 -6.59
N ALA A 181 -0.84 -16.51 -7.60
CA ALA A 181 -0.67 -17.95 -7.48
C ALA A 181 0.76 -18.42 -7.82
N MET A 182 1.75 -17.52 -7.78
CA MET A 182 3.13 -17.81 -8.17
C MET A 182 4.13 -17.40 -7.08
N HIS A 183 5.28 -18.09 -7.04
CA HIS A 183 6.42 -17.64 -6.26
C HIS A 183 7.27 -16.65 -7.05
N LYS A 184 7.91 -15.71 -6.37
CA LYS A 184 8.77 -14.70 -6.98
C LYS A 184 9.89 -15.29 -7.85
N ALA A 185 10.41 -16.45 -7.47
CA ALA A 185 11.44 -17.14 -8.24
C ALA A 185 10.93 -17.55 -9.64
N GLU A 186 9.70 -18.06 -9.73
CA GLU A 186 9.06 -18.44 -10.99
C GLU A 186 8.84 -17.24 -11.89
N VAL A 187 8.40 -16.11 -11.29
CA VAL A 187 8.22 -14.84 -12.01
C VAL A 187 9.56 -14.36 -12.63
N ARG A 188 10.65 -14.42 -11.88
CA ARG A 188 11.99 -14.07 -12.40
C ARG A 188 12.45 -15.00 -13.49
N GLU A 189 12.20 -16.30 -13.36
CA GLU A 189 12.52 -17.30 -14.39
C GLU A 189 11.77 -17.02 -15.70
N ILE A 190 10.50 -16.67 -15.64
CA ILE A 190 9.71 -16.26 -16.82
C ILE A 190 10.32 -15.02 -17.47
N ALA A 191 10.63 -13.97 -16.68
CA ALA A 191 11.22 -12.75 -17.19
C ALA A 191 12.57 -12.98 -17.91
N GLU A 192 13.40 -13.86 -17.36
CA GLU A 192 14.68 -14.24 -17.99
C GLU A 192 14.46 -15.05 -19.26
N LYS A 193 13.53 -16.01 -19.28
CA LYS A 193 13.18 -16.81 -20.47
C LYS A 193 12.61 -15.96 -21.61
N GLN A 194 11.86 -14.91 -21.25
CA GLN A 194 11.31 -13.96 -22.23
C GLN A 194 12.28 -12.85 -22.61
N HIS A 195 13.49 -12.86 -22.05
CA HIS A 195 14.55 -11.86 -22.30
C HIS A 195 14.12 -10.41 -22.01
N PHE A 196 13.24 -10.20 -21.02
CA PHE A 196 12.83 -8.84 -20.63
C PHE A 196 14.02 -8.04 -20.10
N ILE A 197 14.17 -6.80 -20.57
CA ILE A 197 15.31 -5.91 -20.22
C ILE A 197 15.42 -5.71 -18.70
N ASN A 198 14.30 -5.74 -18.00
CA ASN A 198 14.17 -5.54 -16.56
C ASN A 198 14.17 -6.84 -15.73
N ALA A 199 14.43 -8.02 -16.32
CA ALA A 199 14.38 -9.32 -15.63
C ALA A 199 15.22 -9.38 -14.33
N ARG A 200 16.35 -8.65 -14.28
CA ARG A 200 17.27 -8.59 -13.13
C ARG A 200 17.11 -7.34 -12.26
N LYS A 201 16.11 -6.52 -12.54
CA LYS A 201 15.83 -5.32 -11.76
C LYS A 201 15.43 -5.66 -10.32
N HIS A 202 15.95 -4.91 -9.35
CA HIS A 202 15.58 -5.09 -7.95
C HIS A 202 14.15 -4.59 -7.71
N ASP A 203 13.46 -5.22 -6.74
CA ASP A 203 12.13 -4.80 -6.33
C ASP A 203 12.22 -3.43 -5.63
N SER A 204 11.26 -2.54 -5.88
CA SER A 204 11.12 -1.31 -5.12
C SER A 204 10.67 -1.63 -3.68
N GLN A 205 11.40 -1.15 -2.67
CA GLN A 205 11.15 -1.47 -1.27
C GLN A 205 10.62 -0.30 -0.45
N ASP A 206 10.78 0.94 -0.94
CA ASP A 206 10.46 2.17 -0.21
C ASP A 206 9.26 2.91 -0.81
N ILE A 207 8.80 3.94 -0.08
CA ILE A 207 7.79 4.87 -0.58
C ILE A 207 8.33 5.55 -1.84
N CYS A 208 7.64 5.36 -2.96
CA CYS A 208 8.15 5.71 -4.29
C CYS A 208 8.52 7.19 -4.48
N PHE A 209 7.95 8.09 -3.71
CA PHE A 209 8.26 9.52 -3.74
C PHE A 209 9.17 9.99 -2.59
N VAL A 210 9.65 9.06 -1.74
CA VAL A 210 10.62 9.30 -0.65
C VAL A 210 11.74 8.26 -0.73
N PRO A 211 12.54 8.25 -1.81
CA PRO A 211 13.48 7.15 -2.10
C PRO A 211 14.67 7.06 -1.14
N ASP A 212 14.98 8.14 -0.43
CA ASP A 212 16.05 8.18 0.58
C ASP A 212 15.55 7.88 2.01
N GLY A 213 14.23 7.65 2.17
CA GLY A 213 13.59 7.39 3.46
C GLY A 213 13.47 8.62 4.37
N ASP A 214 13.97 9.79 3.98
CA ASP A 214 13.81 11.04 4.77
C ASP A 214 12.50 11.77 4.40
N TYR A 215 11.39 11.18 4.85
CA TYR A 215 10.07 11.75 4.60
C TYR A 215 9.89 13.16 5.17
N ALA A 216 10.57 13.50 6.27
CA ALA A 216 10.43 14.83 6.87
C ALA A 216 11.12 15.89 6.00
N ARG A 217 12.30 15.60 5.45
CA ARG A 217 12.93 16.47 4.45
C ARG A 217 12.06 16.61 3.21
N PHE A 218 11.53 15.51 2.70
CA PHE A 218 10.59 15.55 1.58
C PHE A 218 9.39 16.49 1.87
N MET A 219 8.79 16.39 3.07
CA MET A 219 7.66 17.24 3.46
C MET A 219 8.06 18.72 3.55
N GLU A 220 9.25 19.04 4.09
CA GLU A 220 9.79 20.41 4.12
C GLU A 220 10.00 20.96 2.71
N ASP A 221 10.65 20.20 1.83
CA ASP A 221 10.91 20.58 0.44
C ASP A 221 9.61 20.78 -0.37
N PHE A 222 8.64 19.90 -0.16
CA PHE A 222 7.37 19.94 -0.88
C PHE A 222 6.46 21.10 -0.43
N THR A 223 6.40 21.36 0.88
CA THR A 223 5.49 22.37 1.46
C THR A 223 6.10 23.75 1.62
N GLY A 224 7.43 23.84 1.62
CA GLY A 224 8.16 25.04 2.04
C GLY A 224 8.09 25.32 3.56
N LYS A 225 7.47 24.42 4.35
CA LYS A 225 7.41 24.53 5.80
C LYS A 225 8.74 24.09 6.41
N HIS A 226 9.03 24.61 7.61
CA HIS A 226 10.13 24.14 8.45
C HIS A 226 9.57 23.63 9.78
N TYR A 227 9.94 22.41 10.16
CA TYR A 227 9.52 21.81 11.42
C TYR A 227 10.52 22.15 12.53
N SER A 228 10.10 23.02 13.45
CA SER A 228 10.95 23.53 14.51
C SER A 228 11.37 22.43 15.51
N ALA A 229 12.51 22.65 16.15
CA ALA A 229 12.95 21.82 17.28
C ALA A 229 11.91 21.85 18.43
N GLY A 230 11.82 20.74 19.15
CA GLY A 230 10.95 20.57 20.30
C GLY A 230 11.58 19.67 21.37
N ASP A 231 10.81 19.30 22.37
CA ASP A 231 11.33 18.61 23.54
C ASP A 231 11.02 17.11 23.53
N PHE A 232 12.04 16.29 23.81
CA PHE A 232 11.83 14.92 24.28
C PHE A 232 11.46 14.94 25.74
N LEU A 233 10.35 14.25 26.09
CA LEU A 233 9.87 14.08 27.45
C LEU A 233 9.99 12.60 27.86
N ASP A 234 10.26 12.33 29.13
CA ASP A 234 10.07 11.01 29.70
C ASP A 234 8.57 10.76 30.04
N GLU A 235 8.25 9.59 30.57
CA GLU A 235 6.89 9.20 30.95
C GLU A 235 6.28 10.07 32.08
N ASN A 236 7.10 10.81 32.82
CA ASN A 236 6.69 11.73 33.87
C ASN A 236 6.56 13.18 33.35
N GLY A 237 6.74 13.41 32.05
CA GLY A 237 6.71 14.74 31.43
C GLY A 237 7.97 15.58 31.64
N LYS A 238 9.07 14.99 32.17
CA LYS A 238 10.34 15.69 32.34
C LYS A 238 11.10 15.71 31.02
N LYS A 239 11.62 16.88 30.66
CA LYS A 239 12.49 17.03 29.50
C LYS A 239 13.79 16.23 29.66
N VAL A 240 14.07 15.38 28.65
CA VAL A 240 15.25 14.51 28.59
C VAL A 240 16.13 14.79 27.37
N GLY A 241 15.69 15.67 26.47
CA GLY A 241 16.45 16.06 25.29
C GLY A 241 15.69 17.03 24.41
N THR A 242 16.26 17.31 23.24
CA THR A 242 15.65 18.16 22.22
C THR A 242 15.68 17.43 20.88
N HIS A 243 14.58 17.52 20.13
CA HIS A 243 14.44 16.91 18.80
C HIS A 243 14.26 17.95 17.70
N ASN A 244 14.39 17.53 16.44
CA ASN A 244 14.31 18.40 15.25
C ASN A 244 12.89 18.43 14.61
N GLY A 245 11.84 18.46 15.43
CA GLY A 245 10.44 18.47 15.01
C GLY A 245 9.75 17.11 15.24
N ALA A 246 8.59 17.13 15.95
CA ALA A 246 7.86 15.91 16.33
C ALA A 246 7.42 15.07 15.12
N VAL A 247 7.21 15.68 13.96
CA VAL A 247 6.85 15.02 12.69
C VAL A 247 7.87 13.97 12.25
N ARG A 248 9.16 14.15 12.61
CA ARG A 248 10.27 13.25 12.22
C ARG A 248 10.30 11.94 12.99
N TYR A 249 9.37 11.71 13.90
CA TYR A 249 9.36 10.54 14.78
C TYR A 249 8.08 9.72 14.61
N THR A 250 8.24 8.41 14.71
CA THR A 250 7.13 7.44 14.58
C THR A 250 7.01 6.62 15.85
N ILE A 251 5.80 6.32 16.29
CA ILE A 251 5.55 5.46 17.47
C ILE A 251 6.27 4.12 17.29
N GLY A 252 7.00 3.70 18.34
CA GLY A 252 7.85 2.51 18.34
C GLY A 252 9.26 2.72 17.80
N GLN A 253 9.62 3.91 17.34
CA GLN A 253 10.97 4.22 16.86
C GLN A 253 11.98 4.18 18.03
N ARG A 254 13.11 3.47 17.82
CA ARG A 254 14.23 3.36 18.76
C ARG A 254 15.48 4.10 18.27
N LYS A 255 15.78 3.97 16.96
CA LYS A 255 17.01 4.51 16.38
C LYS A 255 16.83 6.00 15.99
N GLY A 256 17.93 6.77 16.00
CA GLY A 256 17.93 8.15 15.54
C GLY A 256 17.35 9.16 16.55
N LEU A 257 17.12 8.78 17.82
CA LEU A 257 16.62 9.70 18.84
C LEU A 257 17.71 10.65 19.38
N GLY A 258 18.99 10.25 19.30
CA GLY A 258 20.10 11.06 19.84
C GLY A 258 20.11 11.18 21.38
N LEU A 259 19.40 10.30 22.08
CA LEU A 259 19.28 10.32 23.54
C LEU A 259 20.24 9.33 24.20
N ALA A 260 20.88 9.72 25.31
CA ALA A 260 21.74 8.89 26.14
C ALA A 260 21.04 8.62 27.48
N MET A 261 20.13 7.64 27.52
CA MET A 261 19.27 7.35 28.67
C MET A 261 19.75 6.15 29.54
N GLY A 262 20.92 5.57 29.22
CA GLY A 262 21.45 4.41 29.94
C GLY A 262 20.74 3.06 29.66
N ALA A 263 19.50 3.11 29.18
CA ALA A 263 18.69 1.97 28.71
C ALA A 263 18.05 2.29 27.35
N PRO A 264 17.67 1.28 26.57
CA PRO A 264 16.92 1.52 25.32
C PRO A 264 15.60 2.25 25.61
N VAL A 265 15.32 3.30 24.85
CA VAL A 265 14.05 4.03 24.89
C VAL A 265 13.42 4.09 23.50
N TYR A 266 12.12 4.23 23.47
CA TYR A 266 11.28 4.21 22.27
C TYR A 266 10.34 5.41 22.29
N VAL A 267 9.92 5.87 21.09
CA VAL A 267 8.87 6.86 20.98
C VAL A 267 7.54 6.21 21.37
N CYS A 268 6.93 6.70 22.45
CA CYS A 268 5.67 6.18 22.99
C CYS A 268 4.46 7.06 22.61
N ALA A 269 4.65 8.39 22.58
CA ALA A 269 3.59 9.33 22.21
C ALA A 269 4.17 10.58 21.53
N LYS A 270 3.31 11.30 20.82
CA LYS A 270 3.62 12.60 20.21
C LYS A 270 2.49 13.57 20.48
N ASP A 271 2.82 14.80 20.86
CA ASP A 271 1.89 15.93 20.87
C ASP A 271 2.36 16.94 19.80
N MET A 272 1.58 17.02 18.72
CA MET A 272 1.93 17.87 17.58
C MET A 272 1.70 19.35 17.86
N GLN A 273 0.79 19.70 18.78
CA GLN A 273 0.52 21.09 19.18
C GLN A 273 1.61 21.60 20.11
N ALA A 274 1.97 20.82 21.11
CA ALA A 274 3.06 21.15 22.03
C ALA A 274 4.44 20.92 21.40
N ASN A 275 4.52 20.28 20.24
CA ASN A 275 5.75 19.85 19.56
C ASN A 275 6.64 19.06 20.50
N THR A 276 6.08 18.03 21.16
CA THR A 276 6.80 17.14 22.08
C THR A 276 6.72 15.70 21.65
N VAL A 277 7.76 14.93 21.99
CA VAL A 277 7.86 13.49 21.76
C VAL A 277 8.13 12.82 23.09
N THR A 278 7.19 11.98 23.54
CA THR A 278 7.39 11.20 24.78
C THR A 278 8.14 9.92 24.46
N VAL A 279 9.19 9.68 25.22
CA VAL A 279 9.99 8.45 25.14
C VAL A 279 9.90 7.65 26.43
N GLY A 280 9.91 6.32 26.31
CA GLY A 280 9.81 5.41 27.44
C GLY A 280 10.37 4.03 27.10
N PRO A 281 10.29 3.09 28.05
CA PRO A 281 10.67 1.71 27.86
C PRO A 281 9.74 1.00 26.87
N GLU A 282 10.13 -0.20 26.39
CA GLU A 282 9.38 -0.94 25.36
C GLU A 282 7.98 -1.35 25.82
N GLU A 283 7.81 -1.59 27.11
CA GLU A 283 6.54 -1.98 27.73
C GLU A 283 5.41 -0.98 27.47
N ASN A 284 5.75 0.30 27.29
CA ASN A 284 4.80 1.38 26.99
C ASN A 284 4.32 1.40 25.52
N LEU A 285 4.75 0.44 24.71
CA LEU A 285 4.35 0.34 23.30
C LEU A 285 3.22 -0.67 23.07
N PHE A 286 2.76 -1.37 24.09
CA PHE A 286 1.85 -2.48 23.89
C PHE A 286 0.40 -2.10 24.20
N ASP A 287 -0.43 -2.13 23.13
CA ASP A 287 -1.86 -1.87 23.19
C ASP A 287 -2.64 -3.12 22.80
N ARG A 288 -3.81 -3.31 23.40
CA ARG A 288 -4.66 -4.47 23.17
C ARG A 288 -5.87 -4.14 22.29
N ILE A 289 -6.33 -2.91 22.35
CA ILE A 289 -7.52 -2.47 21.62
C ILE A 289 -7.14 -1.49 20.54
N VAL A 290 -7.72 -1.68 19.35
CA VAL A 290 -7.57 -0.79 18.19
C VAL A 290 -8.94 -0.34 17.75
N TYR A 291 -9.12 0.96 17.60
CA TYR A 291 -10.29 1.57 16.97
C TYR A 291 -9.95 1.97 15.56
N ALA A 292 -10.82 1.63 14.61
CA ALA A 292 -10.60 1.89 13.20
C ALA A 292 -11.81 2.54 12.54
N ASP A 293 -11.52 3.45 11.61
CA ASP A 293 -12.45 4.13 10.73
C ASP A 293 -12.31 3.65 9.27
N GLU A 294 -13.15 4.17 8.39
CA GLU A 294 -13.12 3.87 6.95
C GLU A 294 -13.16 2.36 6.67
N ALA A 295 -13.98 1.62 7.43
CA ALA A 295 -14.10 0.18 7.30
C ALA A 295 -14.52 -0.22 5.89
N ASN A 296 -13.74 -1.10 5.25
CA ASN A 296 -14.08 -1.76 3.99
C ASN A 296 -14.22 -3.26 4.22
N TRP A 297 -15.42 -3.81 3.95
CA TRP A 297 -15.72 -5.22 4.11
C TRP A 297 -15.70 -5.94 2.76
N ILE A 298 -14.75 -6.89 2.61
CA ILE A 298 -14.60 -7.66 1.36
C ILE A 298 -15.38 -8.95 1.42
N ALA A 299 -15.07 -9.84 2.37
CA ALA A 299 -15.65 -11.18 2.43
C ALA A 299 -17.08 -11.21 3.00
N ILE A 300 -17.48 -10.17 3.73
CA ILE A 300 -18.84 -10.01 4.27
C ILE A 300 -19.45 -8.69 3.79
N PRO A 301 -20.78 -8.57 3.72
CA PRO A 301 -21.43 -7.31 3.37
C PRO A 301 -21.29 -6.24 4.47
N GLU A 302 -21.35 -6.67 5.73
CA GLU A 302 -21.31 -5.82 6.91
C GLU A 302 -20.93 -6.64 8.15
N LEU A 303 -20.29 -6.00 9.13
CA LEU A 303 -20.04 -6.59 10.45
C LEU A 303 -21.22 -6.27 11.39
N THR A 304 -22.09 -7.26 11.64
CA THR A 304 -23.29 -7.09 12.47
C THR A 304 -23.15 -7.66 13.89
N ALA A 305 -22.16 -8.49 14.15
CA ALA A 305 -21.89 -9.15 15.42
C ALA A 305 -20.38 -9.35 15.62
N PRO A 306 -19.92 -9.57 16.87
CA PRO A 306 -18.53 -9.91 17.13
C PRO A 306 -18.07 -11.13 16.32
N LEU A 307 -16.86 -11.05 15.74
CA LEU A 307 -16.32 -12.10 14.87
C LEU A 307 -14.86 -12.38 15.21
N ARG A 308 -14.49 -13.66 15.29
CA ARG A 308 -13.10 -14.10 15.46
C ARG A 308 -12.33 -13.96 14.14
N VAL A 309 -11.16 -13.34 14.24
CA VAL A 309 -10.29 -13.04 13.10
C VAL A 309 -8.82 -13.19 13.51
N THR A 310 -7.93 -13.16 12.51
CA THR A 310 -6.55 -12.72 12.71
C THR A 310 -6.38 -11.33 12.11
N ALA A 311 -5.43 -10.54 12.62
CA ALA A 311 -5.23 -9.18 12.16
C ALA A 311 -3.76 -8.78 12.09
N ARG A 312 -3.45 -7.84 11.18
CA ARG A 312 -2.16 -7.13 11.10
C ARG A 312 -2.42 -5.64 11.23
N THR A 313 -1.61 -4.96 12.03
CA THR A 313 -1.61 -3.49 12.14
C THR A 313 -0.45 -2.83 11.39
N ARG A 314 0.40 -3.63 10.74
CA ARG A 314 1.50 -3.20 9.87
C ARG A 314 1.75 -4.22 8.76
N TYR A 315 2.27 -3.79 7.64
CA TYR A 315 2.50 -4.62 6.45
C TYR A 315 3.35 -5.88 6.74
N HIS A 316 4.47 -5.74 7.43
CA HIS A 316 5.38 -6.86 7.71
C HIS A 316 5.10 -7.59 9.05
N GLN A 317 3.98 -7.27 9.71
CA GLN A 317 3.63 -7.93 10.97
C GLN A 317 3.06 -9.33 10.71
N THR A 318 3.40 -10.30 11.57
CA THR A 318 2.71 -11.58 11.62
C THR A 318 1.29 -11.39 12.17
N GLU A 319 0.33 -12.08 11.59
CA GLU A 319 -1.07 -12.05 12.04
C GLU A 319 -1.22 -12.47 13.48
N GLN A 320 -2.05 -11.74 14.21
CA GLN A 320 -2.36 -12.01 15.61
C GLN A 320 -3.86 -12.26 15.79
N ALA A 321 -4.20 -13.20 16.66
CA ALA A 321 -5.57 -13.56 16.97
C ALA A 321 -6.29 -12.41 17.68
N ALA A 322 -7.52 -12.11 17.23
CA ALA A 322 -8.32 -11.02 17.76
C ALA A 322 -9.83 -11.28 17.59
N THR A 323 -10.63 -10.46 18.23
CA THR A 323 -12.08 -10.36 17.98
C THR A 323 -12.40 -8.96 17.50
N VAL A 324 -13.09 -8.86 16.37
CA VAL A 324 -13.61 -7.59 15.85
C VAL A 324 -15.05 -7.40 16.27
N TYR A 325 -15.40 -6.18 16.68
CA TYR A 325 -16.72 -5.76 17.17
C TYR A 325 -17.24 -4.60 16.31
N PRO A 326 -18.53 -4.56 15.96
CA PRO A 326 -19.13 -3.39 15.34
C PRO A 326 -19.08 -2.20 16.32
N ALA A 327 -18.76 -1.00 15.82
CA ALA A 327 -18.61 0.20 16.65
C ALA A 327 -19.34 1.43 16.06
N GLY A 328 -20.10 1.27 14.97
CA GLY A 328 -20.83 2.32 14.28
C GLY A 328 -20.68 2.21 12.77
N GLU A 329 -21.31 3.11 12.04
CA GLU A 329 -21.23 3.14 10.58
C GLU A 329 -19.77 3.42 10.13
N GLY A 330 -19.22 2.54 9.32
CA GLY A 330 -17.84 2.66 8.85
C GLY A 330 -16.76 2.49 9.92
N GLN A 331 -17.13 2.04 11.14
CA GLN A 331 -16.22 1.91 12.28
C GLN A 331 -16.24 0.50 12.87
N PHE A 332 -15.11 0.09 13.42
CA PHE A 332 -15.03 -1.12 14.23
C PHE A 332 -14.00 -0.98 15.36
N ARG A 333 -14.18 -1.79 16.39
CA ARG A 333 -13.24 -1.99 17.49
C ARG A 333 -12.64 -3.39 17.35
N LEU A 334 -11.32 -3.50 17.43
CA LEU A 334 -10.60 -4.77 17.41
C LEU A 334 -9.93 -4.99 18.77
N GLU A 335 -10.13 -6.15 19.37
CA GLU A 335 -9.49 -6.56 20.63
C GLU A 335 -8.60 -7.76 20.36
N PHE A 336 -7.29 -7.59 20.50
CA PHE A 336 -6.31 -8.67 20.38
C PHE A 336 -6.29 -9.58 21.61
N ASP A 337 -6.03 -10.86 21.41
CA ASP A 337 -5.85 -11.80 22.52
C ASP A 337 -4.60 -11.47 23.35
N GLN A 338 -3.57 -10.95 22.69
CA GLN A 338 -2.32 -10.48 23.31
C GLN A 338 -2.04 -9.04 22.88
N PRO A 339 -1.49 -8.20 23.77
CA PRO A 339 -1.11 -6.84 23.41
C PRO A 339 -0.19 -6.79 22.21
N GLN A 340 -0.40 -5.81 21.32
CA GLN A 340 0.36 -5.62 20.10
C GLN A 340 1.33 -4.46 20.22
N ARG A 341 2.52 -4.64 19.65
CA ARG A 341 3.57 -3.63 19.73
C ARG A 341 3.30 -2.48 18.77
N ALA A 342 3.08 -1.31 19.34
CA ALA A 342 3.00 -0.01 18.65
C ALA A 342 2.00 0.02 17.47
N PRO A 343 0.74 -0.43 17.62
CA PRO A 343 -0.26 -0.08 16.61
C PRO A 343 -0.37 1.45 16.58
N THR A 344 -0.45 2.03 15.37
CA THR A 344 -0.23 3.48 15.21
C THR A 344 -1.37 4.11 14.43
N PRO A 345 -1.97 5.21 14.90
CA PRO A 345 -2.94 5.97 14.13
C PRO A 345 -2.41 6.37 12.74
N GLY A 346 -3.28 6.26 11.73
CA GLY A 346 -2.93 6.48 10.33
C GLY A 346 -2.43 5.23 9.58
N GLN A 347 -2.05 4.15 10.29
CA GLN A 347 -1.80 2.85 9.69
C GLN A 347 -3.11 2.11 9.43
N ALA A 348 -3.09 1.12 8.54
CA ALA A 348 -4.22 0.22 8.37
C ALA A 348 -4.21 -0.91 9.41
N VAL A 349 -5.39 -1.37 9.78
CA VAL A 349 -5.61 -2.67 10.38
C VAL A 349 -6.37 -3.55 9.40
N VAL A 350 -5.79 -4.70 9.02
CA VAL A 350 -6.37 -5.62 8.04
C VAL A 350 -6.70 -6.94 8.72
N LEU A 351 -7.92 -7.40 8.48
CA LEU A 351 -8.56 -8.54 9.13
C LEU A 351 -8.58 -9.73 8.18
N TYR A 352 -8.30 -10.92 8.71
CA TYR A 352 -8.23 -12.15 7.93
C TYR A 352 -9.02 -13.29 8.56
N GLN A 353 -9.53 -14.18 7.71
CA GLN A 353 -10.00 -15.52 8.07
C GLN A 353 -9.29 -16.55 7.18
N GLY A 354 -8.29 -17.23 7.73
CA GLY A 354 -7.41 -18.10 6.93
C GLY A 354 -6.61 -17.29 5.91
N ASP A 355 -6.76 -17.61 4.63
CA ASP A 355 -6.12 -16.89 3.53
C ASP A 355 -6.97 -15.72 2.96
N VAL A 356 -8.21 -15.59 3.42
CA VAL A 356 -9.16 -14.58 2.92
C VAL A 356 -9.05 -13.29 3.72
N VAL A 357 -8.95 -12.15 3.04
CA VAL A 357 -9.09 -10.81 3.62
C VAL A 357 -10.57 -10.58 3.92
N LEU A 358 -10.92 -10.49 5.21
CA LEU A 358 -12.27 -10.17 5.64
C LEU A 358 -12.62 -8.71 5.31
N GLY A 359 -11.66 -7.83 5.53
CA GLY A 359 -11.75 -6.38 5.35
C GLY A 359 -10.67 -5.67 6.16
N GLY A 360 -10.87 -4.41 6.45
CA GLY A 360 -9.96 -3.60 7.26
C GLY A 360 -10.41 -2.17 7.38
N GLY A 361 -9.58 -1.34 8.03
CA GLY A 361 -9.84 0.09 8.22
C GLY A 361 -8.57 0.85 8.56
N THR A 362 -8.69 2.16 8.75
CA THR A 362 -7.62 3.06 9.20
C THR A 362 -7.64 3.16 10.72
N ILE A 363 -6.54 2.89 11.40
CA ILE A 363 -6.41 3.02 12.86
C ILE A 363 -6.53 4.50 13.23
N VAL A 364 -7.43 4.80 14.18
CA VAL A 364 -7.66 6.17 14.70
C VAL A 364 -7.28 6.30 16.17
N ALA A 365 -7.41 5.24 16.96
CA ALA A 365 -7.02 5.22 18.37
C ALA A 365 -6.60 3.82 18.82
N VAL A 366 -5.87 3.75 19.94
CA VAL A 366 -5.39 2.50 20.59
C VAL A 366 -5.49 2.59 22.09
N GLU A 367 -5.66 1.44 22.78
CA GLU A 367 -5.73 1.27 24.25
C GLU A 367 -5.05 -0.03 24.71
#